data_5d2e90bfc13febfad67fa226083d032a
#
_entry.id   5d2e90bfc13febfad67fa226083d032a
#
_cell.length_a   1.000
_cell.length_b   1.000
_cell.length_c   1.000
_cell.angle_alpha   90.00
_cell.angle_beta   90.00
_cell.angle_gamma   90.00
#
_symmetry.space_group_name_H-M   'P 1'
#
loop_
_entity.id
_entity.type
_entity.pdbx_description
1 polymer ?
#
loop_
_entity_poly.entity_id
_entity_poly.type
_entity_poly.pdbx_seq_one_letter_code
_entity_poly.pdbx_strand_id
1 'polypeptide(L)'
;GALINCMGMPSECMFNRVSAVCRCSDDFMPESREWFAKNILQCAYNGLLQGQFYVNDWDMWWTDDEQAVKNSLCRAISGGPIYVSDKIGRTDPAILKPLCTEDGRIIRPDESATPTADCLTENPTLTDRIFKIRNRFGQRGVCAVFNIHAGNQSVSGTLSPCETGIGDGDYTYYEHFTKETGILRAGECLQITLQNND
;
A
#
# COMPACT_ATOMS: atom_id res chain seq x y z
N GLY A 1 -24.69 1.33 8.46
CA GLY A 1 -23.87 2.05 7.49
C GLY A 1 -22.45 2.17 8.02
N ALA A 2 -21.48 2.24 7.15
CA ALA A 2 -20.10 2.48 7.53
C ALA A 2 -19.86 3.99 7.72
N LEU A 3 -19.08 4.33 8.73
CA LEU A 3 -18.62 5.69 8.99
C LEU A 3 -17.10 5.71 8.92
N ILE A 4 -16.55 6.64 8.15
CA ILE A 4 -15.11 6.92 8.10
C ILE A 4 -14.88 8.24 8.84
N ASN A 5 -14.00 8.21 9.85
CA ASN A 5 -13.53 9.43 10.49
C ASN A 5 -12.54 10.11 9.53
N CYS A 6 -12.84 11.32 9.10
CA CYS A 6 -12.02 12.08 8.16
C CYS A 6 -11.61 13.40 8.78
N MET A 7 -10.36 13.83 8.56
CA MET A 7 -9.76 15.07 9.07
C MET A 7 -9.86 15.25 10.60
N GLY A 8 -10.10 14.17 11.32
CA GLY A 8 -10.07 14.17 12.78
C GLY A 8 -8.65 14.11 13.33
N MET A 9 -8.42 14.75 14.47
CA MET A 9 -7.16 14.54 15.19
C MET A 9 -7.09 13.10 15.68
N PRO A 10 -5.98 12.36 15.46
CA PRO A 10 -5.86 10.96 15.90
C PRO A 10 -6.15 10.77 17.38
N SER A 11 -5.72 11.71 18.24
CA SER A 11 -5.99 11.69 19.67
C SER A 11 -7.46 11.80 20.04
N GLU A 12 -8.23 12.59 19.31
CA GLU A 12 -9.67 12.73 19.50
C GLU A 12 -10.42 11.51 19.00
N CYS A 13 -10.01 10.99 17.84
CA CYS A 13 -10.57 9.78 17.26
C CYS A 13 -10.38 8.55 18.17
N MET A 14 -9.29 8.47 18.94
CA MET A 14 -9.05 7.37 19.89
C MET A 14 -10.16 7.20 20.90
N PHE A 15 -10.88 8.25 21.24
CA PHE A 15 -12.02 8.24 22.17
C PHE A 15 -13.37 8.10 21.47
N ASN A 16 -13.40 8.21 20.14
CA ASN A 16 -14.62 8.04 19.37
C ASN A 16 -14.81 6.56 19.02
N ARG A 17 -15.80 5.93 19.65
CA ARG A 17 -16.12 4.51 19.46
C ARG A 17 -17.22 4.24 18.43
N VAL A 18 -17.66 5.25 17.70
CA VAL A 18 -18.71 5.10 16.68
C VAL A 18 -18.20 4.37 15.45
N SER A 19 -16.92 4.58 15.10
CA SER A 19 -16.25 3.89 13.99
C SER A 19 -14.79 3.62 14.32
N ALA A 20 -14.32 2.44 13.90
CA ALA A 20 -12.90 2.07 13.97
C ALA A 20 -12.13 2.42 12.69
N VAL A 21 -12.74 3.09 11.73
CA VAL A 21 -12.11 3.48 10.46
C VAL A 21 -11.74 4.96 10.51
N CYS A 22 -10.47 5.27 10.25
CA CYS A 22 -9.98 6.64 10.25
C CYS A 22 -9.07 6.87 9.04
N ARG A 23 -9.28 7.99 8.33
CA ARG A 23 -8.37 8.40 7.28
C ARG A 23 -7.01 8.78 7.85
N CYS A 24 -5.94 8.34 7.19
CA CYS A 24 -4.58 8.48 7.67
C CYS A 24 -3.69 9.35 6.78
N SER A 25 -4.26 10.07 5.82
CA SER A 25 -3.53 10.94 4.89
C SER A 25 -4.26 12.24 4.61
N ASP A 26 -3.58 13.18 3.98
CA ASP A 26 -4.21 14.31 3.28
C ASP A 26 -5.13 13.80 2.16
N ASP A 27 -5.91 14.70 1.56
CA ASP A 27 -6.84 14.37 0.48
C ASP A 27 -6.14 13.76 -0.75
N PHE A 28 -6.80 12.81 -1.39
CA PHE A 28 -6.40 12.32 -2.70
C PHE A 28 -6.42 13.46 -3.72
N MET A 29 -5.33 13.60 -4.45
CA MET A 29 -5.20 14.57 -5.55
C MET A 29 -4.91 13.81 -6.83
N PRO A 30 -5.85 13.80 -7.80
CA PRO A 30 -5.69 13.08 -9.05
C PRO A 30 -4.62 13.72 -9.96
N GLU A 31 -4.16 12.95 -10.94
CA GLU A 31 -3.29 13.40 -12.03
C GLU A 31 -1.96 14.04 -11.54
N SER A 32 -1.46 13.57 -10.38
CA SER A 32 -0.25 14.11 -9.79
C SER A 32 0.63 13.03 -9.16
N ARG A 33 1.78 12.79 -9.78
CA ARG A 33 2.82 11.89 -9.25
C ARG A 33 3.37 12.38 -7.91
N GLU A 34 3.58 13.67 -7.76
CA GLU A 34 4.09 14.24 -6.51
C GLU A 34 3.11 14.01 -5.36
N TRP A 35 1.82 14.23 -5.60
CA TRP A 35 0.78 13.96 -4.60
C TRP A 35 0.61 12.48 -4.32
N PHE A 36 0.76 11.62 -5.33
CA PHE A 36 0.79 10.17 -5.12
C PHE A 36 1.89 9.79 -4.13
N ALA A 37 3.14 10.26 -4.37
CA ALA A 37 4.27 9.99 -3.50
C ALA A 37 4.03 10.49 -2.06
N LYS A 38 3.49 11.70 -1.91
CA LYS A 38 3.15 12.28 -0.60
C LYS A 38 2.06 11.50 0.11
N ASN A 39 0.99 11.15 -0.60
CA ASN A 39 -0.15 10.41 -0.05
C ASN A 39 0.27 9.02 0.45
N ILE A 40 1.02 8.26 -0.37
CA ILE A 40 1.48 6.91 0.00
C ILE A 40 2.43 6.93 1.21
N LEU A 41 3.30 7.95 1.31
CA LEU A 41 4.13 8.14 2.48
C LEU A 41 3.29 8.36 3.74
N GLN A 42 2.35 9.30 3.69
CA GLN A 42 1.48 9.56 4.83
C GLN A 42 0.69 8.32 5.22
N CYS A 43 0.07 7.64 4.26
CA CYS A 43 -0.69 6.41 4.49
C CYS A 43 0.15 5.35 5.21
N ALA A 44 1.33 5.05 4.68
CA ALA A 44 2.17 3.98 5.20
C ALA A 44 2.77 4.31 6.58
N TYR A 45 3.33 5.52 6.75
CA TYR A 45 3.97 5.89 8.02
C TYR A 45 2.97 6.13 9.14
N ASN A 46 1.80 6.71 8.85
CA ASN A 46 0.72 6.84 9.83
C ASN A 46 0.16 5.48 10.26
N GLY A 47 0.29 4.45 9.41
CA GLY A 47 -0.03 3.07 9.75
C GLY A 47 0.71 2.54 10.97
N LEU A 48 1.92 3.03 11.25
CA LEU A 48 2.72 2.61 12.39
C LEU A 48 2.07 2.93 13.74
N LEU A 49 1.47 4.11 13.86
CA LEU A 49 0.80 4.53 15.09
C LEU A 49 -0.71 4.32 15.01
N GLN A 50 -1.36 4.87 13.99
CA GLN A 50 -2.81 4.83 13.88
C GLN A 50 -3.33 3.40 13.67
N GLY A 51 -2.58 2.56 12.96
CA GLY A 51 -2.91 1.15 12.74
C GLY A 51 -3.01 0.30 14.01
N GLN A 52 -2.51 0.80 15.15
CA GLN A 52 -2.67 0.15 16.45
C GLN A 52 -4.08 0.34 17.04
N PHE A 53 -4.84 1.33 16.56
CA PHE A 53 -6.13 1.74 17.10
C PHE A 53 -7.24 1.71 16.09
N TYR A 54 -6.90 1.88 14.79
CA TYR A 54 -7.85 2.05 13.71
C TYR A 54 -7.53 1.14 12.54
N VAL A 55 -8.57 0.87 11.75
CA VAL A 55 -8.43 0.46 10.36
C VAL A 55 -8.15 1.74 9.55
N ASN A 56 -6.97 1.84 8.99
CA ASN A 56 -6.56 3.02 8.22
C ASN A 56 -7.29 3.09 6.87
N ASP A 57 -7.93 4.20 6.64
CA ASP A 57 -8.49 4.54 5.34
C ASP A 57 -7.45 5.32 4.52
N TRP A 58 -7.12 4.78 3.35
CA TRP A 58 -6.15 5.35 2.41
C TRP A 58 -6.81 6.24 1.35
N ASP A 59 -7.99 6.75 1.65
CA ASP A 59 -8.79 7.66 0.84
C ASP A 59 -9.37 7.05 -0.45
N MET A 60 -10.25 7.79 -1.09
CA MET A 60 -10.75 7.52 -2.43
C MET A 60 -9.63 7.65 -3.49
N TRP A 61 -9.93 7.20 -4.70
CA TRP A 61 -9.03 7.31 -5.86
C TRP A 61 -9.83 7.17 -7.16
N TRP A 62 -9.19 7.43 -8.31
CA TRP A 62 -9.80 7.27 -9.62
C TRP A 62 -9.16 6.13 -10.40
N THR A 63 -10.00 5.33 -11.09
CA THR A 63 -9.52 4.23 -11.93
C THR A 63 -9.06 4.69 -13.32
N ASP A 64 -9.41 5.89 -13.73
CA ASP A 64 -8.96 6.52 -14.99
C ASP A 64 -7.85 7.58 -14.77
N ASP A 65 -7.18 7.54 -13.62
CA ASP A 65 -5.99 8.33 -13.31
C ASP A 65 -4.73 7.69 -13.89
N GLU A 66 -3.73 8.48 -14.25
CA GLU A 66 -2.43 7.95 -14.72
C GLU A 66 -1.68 7.13 -13.65
N GLN A 67 -1.99 7.33 -12.37
CA GLN A 67 -1.47 6.56 -11.24
C GLN A 67 -2.44 5.44 -10.78
N ALA A 68 -3.46 5.09 -11.58
CA ALA A 68 -4.53 4.18 -11.18
C ALA A 68 -4.03 2.81 -10.74
N VAL A 69 -3.08 2.21 -11.46
CA VAL A 69 -2.49 0.91 -11.11
C VAL A 69 -1.80 0.97 -9.75
N LYS A 70 -0.99 2.00 -9.51
CA LYS A 70 -0.30 2.20 -8.23
C LYS A 70 -1.28 2.50 -7.09
N ASN A 71 -2.30 3.30 -7.35
CA ASN A 71 -3.38 3.55 -6.39
C ASN A 71 -4.16 2.27 -6.05
N SER A 72 -4.43 1.43 -7.03
CA SER A 72 -5.03 0.10 -6.83
C SER A 72 -4.15 -0.78 -5.93
N LEU A 73 -2.84 -0.85 -6.21
CA LEU A 73 -1.88 -1.61 -5.40
C LEU A 73 -1.82 -1.08 -3.95
N CYS A 74 -1.85 0.24 -3.77
CA CYS A 74 -1.91 0.85 -2.44
C CYS A 74 -3.13 0.38 -1.64
N ARG A 75 -4.32 0.34 -2.26
CA ARG A 75 -5.55 -0.11 -1.59
C ARG A 75 -5.53 -1.61 -1.36
N ALA A 76 -4.97 -2.39 -2.30
CA ALA A 76 -4.80 -3.84 -2.14
C ALA A 76 -3.98 -4.19 -0.91
N ILE A 77 -2.93 -3.42 -0.59
CA ILE A 77 -2.07 -3.69 0.57
C ILE A 77 -2.51 -3.00 1.85
N SER A 78 -3.34 -1.97 1.80
CA SER A 78 -3.66 -1.08 2.92
C SER A 78 -4.21 -1.79 4.16
N GLY A 79 -4.99 -2.86 3.97
CA GLY A 79 -5.81 -3.48 5.04
C GLY A 79 -7.06 -2.67 5.40
N GLY A 80 -7.30 -1.55 4.70
CA GLY A 80 -8.42 -0.64 4.91
C GLY A 80 -9.58 -0.84 3.93
N PRO A 81 -10.56 0.05 3.94
CA PRO A 81 -11.65 0.08 2.96
C PRO A 81 -11.11 0.41 1.57
N ILE A 82 -11.81 -0.07 0.55
CA ILE A 82 -11.49 0.20 -0.86
C ILE A 82 -12.73 0.82 -1.51
N TYR A 83 -12.61 2.02 -2.03
CA TYR A 83 -13.67 2.72 -2.74
C TYR A 83 -13.09 3.73 -3.73
N VAL A 84 -13.81 3.96 -4.81
CA VAL A 84 -13.43 4.88 -5.89
C VAL A 84 -14.39 6.05 -5.97
N SER A 85 -13.94 7.15 -6.53
CA SER A 85 -14.73 8.35 -6.78
C SER A 85 -14.71 8.76 -8.26
N ASP A 86 -14.71 7.76 -9.13
CA ASP A 86 -14.73 7.96 -10.57
C ASP A 86 -15.94 8.78 -11.02
N LYS A 87 -15.74 9.55 -12.06
CA LYS A 87 -16.86 10.14 -12.81
C LYS A 87 -17.72 9.03 -13.40
N ILE A 88 -19.03 9.19 -13.33
CA ILE A 88 -20.01 8.22 -13.88
C ILE A 88 -19.64 7.86 -15.32
N GLY A 89 -19.51 6.56 -15.58
CA GLY A 89 -19.14 6.01 -16.88
C GLY A 89 -17.64 6.03 -17.21
N ARG A 90 -16.78 6.39 -16.27
CA ARG A 90 -15.32 6.41 -16.46
C ARG A 90 -14.59 5.31 -15.69
N THR A 91 -15.29 4.55 -14.87
CA THR A 91 -14.69 3.45 -14.09
C THR A 91 -14.07 2.39 -15.00
N ASP A 92 -12.81 2.07 -14.76
CA ASP A 92 -12.12 0.95 -15.42
C ASP A 92 -12.25 -0.34 -14.60
N PRO A 93 -13.08 -1.30 -15.05
CA PRO A 93 -13.24 -2.57 -14.34
C PRO A 93 -11.96 -3.42 -14.29
N ALA A 94 -11.02 -3.25 -15.22
CA ALA A 94 -9.78 -4.01 -15.24
C ALA A 94 -8.88 -3.66 -14.04
N ILE A 95 -8.94 -2.42 -13.58
CA ILE A 95 -8.22 -1.94 -12.39
C ILE A 95 -8.87 -2.46 -11.11
N LEU A 96 -10.20 -2.61 -11.08
CA LEU A 96 -10.93 -3.02 -9.88
C LEU A 96 -11.00 -4.53 -9.66
N LYS A 97 -11.12 -5.32 -10.74
CA LYS A 97 -11.27 -6.78 -10.66
C LYS A 97 -10.22 -7.48 -9.80
N PRO A 98 -8.92 -7.11 -9.84
CA PRO A 98 -7.91 -7.75 -9.00
C PRO A 98 -8.09 -7.52 -7.50
N LEU A 99 -8.92 -6.55 -7.09
CA LEU A 99 -9.14 -6.19 -5.69
C LEU A 99 -10.23 -7.02 -5.02
N CYS A 100 -10.97 -7.81 -5.78
CA CYS A 100 -12.07 -8.61 -5.26
C CYS A 100 -12.10 -10.02 -5.88
N THR A 101 -12.76 -10.92 -5.18
CA THR A 101 -13.07 -12.26 -5.67
C THR A 101 -14.24 -12.21 -6.66
N GLU A 102 -14.49 -13.32 -7.38
CA GLU A 102 -15.59 -13.42 -8.37
C GLU A 102 -16.97 -13.16 -7.77
N ASP A 103 -17.16 -13.47 -6.48
CA ASP A 103 -18.40 -13.20 -5.73
C ASP A 103 -18.46 -11.76 -5.16
N GLY A 104 -17.50 -10.90 -5.51
CA GLY A 104 -17.49 -9.48 -5.15
C GLY A 104 -16.95 -9.17 -3.74
N ARG A 105 -16.35 -10.12 -3.05
CA ARG A 105 -15.71 -9.85 -1.75
C ARG A 105 -14.37 -9.18 -1.94
N ILE A 106 -14.15 -8.11 -1.21
CA ILE A 106 -12.86 -7.40 -1.19
C ILE A 106 -11.79 -8.31 -0.58
N ILE A 107 -10.67 -8.45 -1.28
CA ILE A 107 -9.46 -9.11 -0.77
C ILE A 107 -8.72 -8.09 0.09
N ARG A 108 -8.65 -8.35 1.40
CA ARG A 108 -8.09 -7.41 2.35
C ARG A 108 -7.08 -8.09 3.27
N PRO A 109 -5.84 -7.59 3.34
CA PRO A 109 -4.85 -8.03 4.33
C PRO A 109 -5.31 -7.81 5.78
N ASP A 110 -4.64 -8.50 6.70
CA ASP A 110 -5.10 -8.61 8.10
C ASP A 110 -4.79 -7.39 8.96
N GLU A 111 -3.77 -6.61 8.60
CA GLU A 111 -3.25 -5.50 9.41
C GLU A 111 -3.35 -4.17 8.63
N SER A 112 -3.12 -3.06 9.32
CA SER A 112 -2.80 -1.81 8.65
C SER A 112 -1.42 -1.91 8.03
N ALA A 113 -1.29 -1.59 6.74
CA ALA A 113 -0.01 -1.61 6.06
C ALA A 113 0.96 -0.58 6.64
N THR A 114 2.24 -0.96 6.71
CA THR A 114 3.32 -0.13 7.23
C THR A 114 4.55 -0.21 6.33
N PRO A 115 5.44 0.78 6.36
CA PRO A 115 6.73 0.63 5.69
C PRO A 115 7.53 -0.52 6.33
N THR A 116 8.43 -1.12 5.56
CA THR A 116 9.43 -2.05 6.09
C THR A 116 10.45 -1.31 6.97
N ALA A 117 11.13 -2.03 7.86
CA ALA A 117 12.02 -1.42 8.85
C ALA A 117 13.17 -0.58 8.24
N ASP A 118 13.71 -1.01 7.12
CA ASP A 118 14.77 -0.30 6.40
C ASP A 118 14.29 1.01 5.75
N CYS A 119 12.99 1.15 5.50
CA CYS A 119 12.37 2.39 5.01
C CYS A 119 12.06 3.41 6.12
N LEU A 120 12.32 3.12 7.40
CA LEU A 120 11.95 4.01 8.50
C LEU A 120 12.95 5.17 8.71
N THR A 121 14.19 5.00 8.30
CA THR A 121 15.29 5.94 8.60
C THR A 121 15.72 6.80 7.41
N GLU A 122 15.17 6.54 6.23
CA GLU A 122 15.51 7.25 5.00
C GLU A 122 14.26 7.81 4.32
N ASN A 123 14.40 8.94 3.65
CA ASN A 123 13.31 9.50 2.86
C ASN A 123 13.33 8.86 1.45
N PRO A 124 12.38 8.01 1.10
CA PRO A 124 12.39 7.28 -0.18
C PRO A 124 12.12 8.18 -1.41
N THR A 125 11.77 9.45 -1.20
CA THR A 125 11.68 10.42 -2.32
C THR A 125 13.04 11.03 -2.69
N LEU A 126 14.06 10.84 -1.87
CA LEU A 126 15.40 11.45 -2.02
C LEU A 126 16.53 10.41 -2.12
N THR A 127 16.22 9.13 -1.94
CA THR A 127 17.21 8.05 -1.99
C THR A 127 16.96 7.14 -3.17
N ASP A 128 18.01 6.52 -3.71
CA ASP A 128 17.96 5.60 -4.85
C ASP A 128 17.44 4.21 -4.46
N ARG A 129 16.60 4.15 -3.43
CA ARG A 129 16.04 2.90 -2.89
C ARG A 129 14.56 2.77 -3.19
N ILE A 130 14.12 1.53 -3.40
CA ILE A 130 12.71 1.19 -3.50
C ILE A 130 11.99 1.50 -2.19
N PHE A 131 10.79 2.05 -2.27
CA PHE A 131 9.89 2.20 -1.13
C PHE A 131 9.06 0.94 -0.95
N LYS A 132 9.18 0.30 0.21
CA LYS A 132 8.54 -0.99 0.53
C LYS A 132 7.46 -0.82 1.57
N ILE A 133 6.27 -1.34 1.27
CA ILE A 133 5.12 -1.37 2.17
C ILE A 133 4.72 -2.82 2.37
N ARG A 134 4.57 -3.24 3.62
CA ARG A 134 4.27 -4.61 3.99
C ARG A 134 2.89 -4.78 4.62
N ASN A 135 2.36 -6.00 4.50
CA ASN A 135 1.19 -6.48 5.22
C ASN A 135 1.20 -8.03 5.25
N ARG A 136 0.15 -8.64 5.78
CA ARG A 136 0.02 -10.11 5.89
C ARG A 136 -1.38 -10.60 5.54
N PHE A 137 -1.42 -11.87 5.11
CA PHE A 137 -2.62 -12.71 5.07
C PHE A 137 -2.35 -14.00 5.86
N GLY A 138 -2.74 -14.08 7.12
CA GLY A 138 -2.40 -15.20 7.99
C GLY A 138 -0.90 -15.43 8.05
N GLN A 139 -0.43 -16.55 7.52
CA GLN A 139 0.99 -16.92 7.46
C GLN A 139 1.70 -16.45 6.19
N ARG A 140 1.07 -15.67 5.33
CA ARG A 140 1.63 -15.18 4.07
C ARG A 140 2.02 -13.72 4.21
N GLY A 141 3.27 -13.41 3.89
CA GLY A 141 3.71 -12.04 3.77
C GLY A 141 3.33 -11.44 2.41
N VAL A 142 2.98 -10.18 2.38
CA VAL A 142 2.76 -9.40 1.16
C VAL A 142 3.55 -8.10 1.25
N CYS A 143 4.13 -7.70 0.13
CA CYS A 143 4.84 -6.44 0.02
C CYS A 143 4.50 -5.76 -1.30
N ALA A 144 4.21 -4.47 -1.26
CA ALA A 144 4.15 -3.62 -2.41
C ALA A 144 5.41 -2.75 -2.46
N VAL A 145 6.00 -2.63 -3.64
CA VAL A 145 7.23 -1.85 -3.85
C VAL A 145 6.97 -0.75 -4.87
N PHE A 146 7.52 0.43 -4.61
CA PHE A 146 7.28 1.62 -5.44
C PHE A 146 8.56 2.39 -5.70
N ASN A 147 8.63 3.00 -6.88
CA ASN A 147 9.56 4.08 -7.17
C ASN A 147 8.83 5.42 -6.97
N ILE A 148 9.12 6.09 -5.87
CA ILE A 148 8.60 7.43 -5.57
C ILE A 148 9.69 8.50 -5.53
N HIS A 149 10.83 8.24 -6.15
CA HIS A 149 11.96 9.18 -6.19
C HIS A 149 11.57 10.46 -6.94
N ALA A 150 11.81 11.62 -6.34
CA ALA A 150 11.41 12.91 -6.89
C ALA A 150 12.17 13.28 -8.18
N GLY A 151 13.39 12.77 -8.36
CA GLY A 151 14.27 13.05 -9.51
C GLY A 151 14.02 12.20 -10.74
N ASN A 152 12.95 11.42 -10.81
CA ASN A 152 12.61 10.61 -11.98
C ASN A 152 13.69 9.60 -12.42
N GLN A 153 14.46 9.05 -11.52
CA GLN A 153 15.48 8.04 -11.80
C GLN A 153 15.03 6.63 -11.38
N SER A 154 15.73 5.61 -11.87
CA SER A 154 15.53 4.24 -11.41
C SER A 154 16.01 4.10 -9.97
N VAL A 155 15.31 3.25 -9.20
CA VAL A 155 15.69 2.92 -7.83
C VAL A 155 15.85 1.41 -7.69
N SER A 156 16.69 0.97 -6.76
CA SER A 156 16.96 -0.45 -6.55
C SER A 156 16.94 -0.80 -5.06
N GLY A 157 16.74 -2.08 -4.79
CA GLY A 157 16.78 -2.58 -3.43
C GLY A 157 16.55 -4.07 -3.37
N THR A 158 16.49 -4.58 -2.14
CA THR A 158 16.22 -5.98 -1.86
C THR A 158 14.92 -6.15 -1.12
N LEU A 159 14.31 -7.31 -1.24
CA LEU A 159 13.15 -7.71 -0.46
C LEU A 159 13.35 -9.14 0.03
N SER A 160 13.35 -9.31 1.35
CA SER A 160 13.37 -10.62 2.00
C SER A 160 12.02 -10.97 2.60
N PRO A 161 11.70 -12.27 2.76
CA PRO A 161 10.44 -12.68 3.38
C PRO A 161 10.22 -12.11 4.78
N CYS A 162 11.26 -12.03 5.60
CA CYS A 162 11.17 -11.54 6.98
C CYS A 162 10.75 -10.05 7.05
N GLU A 163 11.05 -9.24 6.04
CA GLU A 163 10.62 -7.84 5.98
C GLU A 163 9.08 -7.69 5.87
N THR A 164 8.39 -8.74 5.45
CA THR A 164 6.91 -8.74 5.36
C THR A 164 6.23 -9.07 6.70
N GLY A 165 7.02 -9.33 7.75
CA GLY A 165 6.52 -9.67 9.08
C GLY A 165 6.20 -11.15 9.27
N ILE A 166 6.59 -12.02 8.34
CA ILE A 166 6.66 -13.47 8.53
C ILE A 166 8.06 -13.86 9.04
N GLY A 167 8.18 -14.99 9.70
CA GLY A 167 9.46 -15.46 10.22
C GLY A 167 10.50 -15.74 9.13
N ASP A 168 11.74 -16.03 9.53
CA ASP A 168 12.74 -16.57 8.59
C ASP A 168 12.39 -18.01 8.21
N GLY A 169 12.68 -18.39 6.96
CA GLY A 169 12.36 -19.71 6.44
C GLY A 169 12.43 -19.78 4.93
N ASP A 170 12.06 -20.95 4.40
CA ASP A 170 11.94 -21.18 2.97
C ASP A 170 10.52 -20.85 2.51
N TYR A 171 10.40 -19.99 1.51
CA TYR A 171 9.11 -19.54 1.00
C TYR A 171 9.03 -19.61 -0.51
N THR A 172 7.85 -19.90 -1.03
CA THR A 172 7.53 -19.62 -2.43
C THR A 172 7.03 -18.17 -2.55
N TYR A 173 7.42 -17.48 -3.63
CA TYR A 173 6.91 -16.16 -3.95
C TYR A 173 6.16 -16.14 -5.27
N TYR A 174 5.29 -15.16 -5.42
CA TYR A 174 4.59 -14.81 -6.66
C TYR A 174 4.62 -13.30 -6.84
N GLU A 175 5.13 -12.84 -7.98
CA GLU A 175 5.10 -11.44 -8.37
C GLU A 175 3.88 -11.18 -9.26
N HIS A 176 3.05 -10.21 -8.85
CA HIS A 176 1.72 -10.00 -9.43
C HIS A 176 1.76 -9.52 -10.89
N PHE A 177 2.67 -8.62 -11.26
CA PHE A 177 2.70 -8.00 -12.59
C PHE A 177 3.40 -8.89 -13.61
N THR A 178 4.57 -9.39 -13.31
CA THR A 178 5.35 -10.28 -14.20
C THR A 178 4.87 -11.72 -14.22
N LYS A 179 4.06 -12.12 -13.20
CA LYS A 179 3.62 -13.50 -12.97
C LYS A 179 4.78 -14.44 -12.63
N GLU A 180 5.92 -13.89 -12.26
CA GLU A 180 7.07 -14.67 -11.86
C GLU A 180 6.81 -15.40 -10.54
N THR A 181 7.29 -16.62 -10.46
CA THR A 181 7.24 -17.46 -9.27
C THR A 181 8.60 -18.05 -8.99
N GLY A 182 8.92 -18.26 -7.73
CA GLY A 182 10.17 -18.87 -7.33
C GLY A 182 10.18 -19.29 -5.88
N ILE A 183 11.35 -19.72 -5.43
CA ILE A 183 11.61 -20.11 -4.05
C ILE A 183 12.71 -19.20 -3.52
N LEU A 184 12.50 -18.66 -2.33
CA LEU A 184 13.50 -17.98 -1.52
C LEU A 184 13.83 -18.89 -0.33
N ARG A 185 15.10 -19.25 -0.18
CA ARG A 185 15.59 -19.95 0.99
C ARG A 185 15.76 -18.99 2.17
N ALA A 186 15.84 -19.55 3.36
CA ALA A 186 16.15 -18.75 4.56
C ALA A 186 17.39 -17.87 4.33
N GLY A 187 17.28 -16.57 4.61
CA GLY A 187 18.33 -15.59 4.38
C GLY A 187 18.48 -15.06 2.96
N GLU A 188 17.76 -15.59 1.98
CA GLU A 188 17.77 -15.05 0.61
C GLU A 188 16.82 -13.87 0.45
N CYS A 189 17.10 -13.04 -0.57
CA CYS A 189 16.28 -11.89 -0.93
C CYS A 189 16.15 -11.74 -2.45
N LEU A 190 15.05 -11.15 -2.87
CA LEU A 190 14.85 -10.69 -4.24
C LEU A 190 15.62 -9.40 -4.49
N GLN A 191 16.26 -9.30 -5.64
CA GLN A 191 16.81 -8.03 -6.15
C GLN A 191 15.76 -7.37 -7.02
N ILE A 192 15.43 -6.14 -6.71
CA ILE A 192 14.35 -5.39 -7.40
C ILE A 192 14.93 -4.08 -7.92
N THR A 193 14.67 -3.79 -9.19
CA THR A 193 14.94 -2.49 -9.80
C THR A 193 13.67 -1.98 -10.45
N LEU A 194 13.23 -0.81 -10.04
CA LEU A 194 12.07 -0.13 -10.59
C LEU A 194 12.50 1.06 -11.43
N GLN A 195 11.93 1.15 -12.62
CA GLN A 195 12.14 2.30 -13.50
C GLN A 195 11.36 3.51 -12.98
N ASN A 196 11.58 4.63 -13.62
CA ASN A 196 10.82 5.82 -13.31
C ASN A 196 9.31 5.55 -13.41
N ASN A 197 8.59 5.91 -12.37
CA ASN A 197 7.13 5.76 -12.29
C ASN A 197 6.58 4.32 -12.15
N ASP A 198 7.43 3.36 -11.75
CA ASP A 198 7.00 2.00 -11.38
C ASP A 198 6.52 1.91 -9.90
#